data_bf667e258e90a82f9835902ede3173b7
#
_entry.id   bf667e258e90a82f9835902ede3173b7
#
_cell.length_a   1.000
_cell.length_b   1.000
_cell.length_c   1.000
_cell.angle_alpha   90.00
_cell.angle_beta   90.00
_cell.angle_gamma   90.00
#
_symmetry.space_group_name_H-M   'P 1'
#
loop_
_entity.id
_entity.type
_entity.pdbx_description
1 polymer ?
#
loop_
_entity_poly.entity_id
_entity_poly.type
_entity_poly.pdbx_seq_one_letter_code
_entity_poly.pdbx_strand_id
1 'polypeptide(L)'
;MKKLIFIFITVLMAALAARADVTINATNFPDANFRNYLMSEYPSGTITTAQLNARTELILEYKSISNMTGVQYFTQLKKLSLYGNNLTSINVRALTKLTYLNLGKNKLTSINVDNNTALEQLYLQSNQLTSVTVEFLSDLRTLWVSQNPNLTNLECACNDLSNFDIYNCTALQNLSCFNNPHLSAIYNLESCTALTHLDCEDCAITELPGVANMTNLQTLWACNNQLTSLNVSNLSQLKKLNVSGNTSLTELDCSECNLTLLDVTGCTALSFLNCNYNQLTDLDISGCTGLEDIWCRNNQLTSLDLSPCNNLYTLDCRYNQISSLDIAHHTNLEELWCQYNNLTSLDVSGCTSLELISAHSNQIASMNVSNCPNLKTMSIYYNQLKSNAMGNLIAGLPTRSGDTGKAYVFVDPNPDSGSTDEGNVITAALINQASAKHWDLYHYNWSNSSWVPYTGSSTMRGDVNGDGSVNISDVTALIDYLLAGNW
;
A
#
# COMPACT_ATOMS: atom_id res chain seq x y z
N MET A 1 55.14 -22.07 -3.45
CA MET A 1 54.98 -21.52 -2.08
C MET A 1 56.05 -20.47 -1.73
N LYS A 2 57.31 -20.70 -1.86
CA LYS A 2 58.34 -19.68 -1.46
C LYS A 2 58.29 -18.36 -2.25
N LYS A 3 57.92 -18.32 -3.52
CA LYS A 3 57.72 -17.07 -4.30
C LYS A 3 56.47 -16.28 -3.92
N LEU A 4 55.39 -16.94 -3.51
CA LEU A 4 54.17 -16.25 -3.05
C LEU A 4 54.36 -15.61 -1.67
N ILE A 5 55.11 -16.26 -0.79
CA ILE A 5 55.45 -15.71 0.56
C ILE A 5 56.35 -14.49 0.44
N PHE A 6 57.28 -14.48 -0.55
CA PHE A 6 58.14 -13.33 -0.78
C PHE A 6 57.41 -12.10 -1.35
N ILE A 7 56.43 -12.33 -2.23
CA ILE A 7 55.54 -11.27 -2.75
C ILE A 7 54.60 -10.74 -1.65
N PHE A 8 54.09 -11.61 -0.79
CA PHE A 8 53.26 -11.17 0.35
C PHE A 8 54.05 -10.39 1.39
N ILE A 9 55.30 -10.75 1.66
CA ILE A 9 56.21 -10.02 2.58
C ILE A 9 56.67 -8.69 1.96
N THR A 10 56.92 -8.60 0.66
CA THR A 10 57.27 -7.34 0.00
C THR A 10 56.07 -6.40 -0.14
N VAL A 11 54.86 -6.91 -0.34
CA VAL A 11 53.60 -6.10 -0.33
C VAL A 11 53.29 -5.66 1.10
N LEU A 12 53.51 -6.51 2.12
CA LEU A 12 53.33 -6.15 3.54
C LEU A 12 54.41 -5.17 4.02
N MET A 13 55.68 -5.30 3.53
CA MET A 13 56.72 -4.32 3.80
C MET A 13 56.56 -3.00 3.03
N ALA A 14 55.95 -3.00 1.85
CA ALA A 14 55.59 -1.76 1.16
C ALA A 14 54.47 -1.00 1.88
N ALA A 15 53.59 -1.70 2.63
CA ALA A 15 52.59 -1.09 3.50
C ALA A 15 53.18 -0.51 4.81
N LEU A 16 54.40 -0.87 5.19
CA LEU A 16 55.19 -0.27 6.29
C LEU A 16 56.21 0.76 5.79
N ALA A 17 56.07 1.31 4.59
CA ALA A 17 56.81 2.50 4.22
C ALA A 17 56.54 3.59 5.27
N ALA A 18 57.52 3.90 6.11
CA ALA A 18 57.39 4.93 7.13
C ALA A 18 56.87 6.19 6.44
N ARG A 19 55.65 6.60 6.77
CA ARG A 19 55.08 7.86 6.26
C ARG A 19 56.08 8.94 6.62
N ALA A 20 56.51 9.75 5.65
CA ALA A 20 57.40 10.87 5.93
C ALA A 20 56.65 11.92 6.77
N ASP A 21 57.39 12.63 7.57
CA ASP A 21 56.89 13.83 8.25
C ASP A 21 56.30 14.80 7.24
N VAL A 22 55.26 15.52 7.61
CA VAL A 22 54.52 16.42 6.71
C VAL A 22 54.78 17.87 7.09
N THR A 23 55.36 18.64 6.17
CA THR A 23 55.57 20.09 6.36
C THR A 23 54.23 20.84 6.23
N ILE A 24 53.97 21.74 7.18
CA ILE A 24 52.81 22.62 7.17
C ILE A 24 53.08 23.80 6.23
N ASN A 25 52.65 23.71 4.99
CA ASN A 25 52.83 24.72 3.97
C ASN A 25 51.60 24.79 3.06
N ALA A 26 51.56 25.76 2.12
CA ALA A 26 50.42 25.95 1.25
C ALA A 26 50.22 24.82 0.22
N THR A 27 51.24 24.02 -0.06
CA THR A 27 51.14 22.84 -0.95
C THR A 27 50.42 21.68 -0.27
N ASN A 28 50.79 21.39 0.98
CA ASN A 28 50.21 20.27 1.73
C ASN A 28 48.86 20.63 2.36
N PHE A 29 48.69 21.88 2.76
CA PHE A 29 47.53 22.45 3.44
C PHE A 29 47.17 23.82 2.80
N PRO A 30 46.44 23.86 1.68
CA PRO A 30 46.20 25.12 0.93
C PRO A 30 45.32 26.12 1.67
N ASP A 31 44.44 25.67 2.57
CA ASP A 31 43.57 26.57 3.35
C ASP A 31 44.38 27.27 4.46
N ALA A 32 44.34 28.60 4.52
CA ALA A 32 45.10 29.40 5.47
C ALA A 32 44.60 29.18 6.92
N ASN A 33 43.30 29.04 7.12
CA ASN A 33 42.74 28.84 8.46
C ASN A 33 43.08 27.46 9.00
N PHE A 34 43.05 26.44 8.13
CA PHE A 34 43.49 25.09 8.53
C PHE A 34 44.98 25.07 8.83
N ARG A 35 45.82 25.70 7.99
CA ARG A 35 47.28 25.86 8.29
C ARG A 35 47.54 26.57 9.58
N ASN A 36 46.87 27.70 9.85
CA ASN A 36 47.04 28.46 11.10
C ASN A 36 46.71 27.62 12.32
N TYR A 37 45.61 26.83 12.25
CA TYR A 37 45.31 25.87 13.31
C TYR A 37 46.42 24.84 13.49
N LEU A 38 46.91 24.23 12.40
CA LEU A 38 47.99 23.24 12.49
C LEU A 38 49.30 23.86 13.02
N MET A 39 49.62 25.09 12.64
CA MET A 39 50.79 25.80 13.16
C MET A 39 50.66 26.09 14.66
N SER A 40 49.46 26.33 15.19
CA SER A 40 49.24 26.48 16.64
C SER A 40 49.42 25.18 17.40
N GLU A 41 49.05 24.06 16.80
CA GLU A 41 49.18 22.70 17.39
C GLU A 41 50.62 22.15 17.23
N TYR A 42 51.28 22.51 16.11
CA TYR A 42 52.62 22.02 15.72
C TYR A 42 53.54 23.19 15.37
N PRO A 43 54.04 23.94 16.38
CA PRO A 43 54.83 25.16 16.17
C PRO A 43 56.15 24.96 15.40
N SER A 44 56.68 23.73 15.31
CA SER A 44 57.83 23.38 14.51
C SER A 44 57.63 23.54 13.00
N GLY A 45 56.39 23.72 12.55
CA GLY A 45 56.02 23.76 11.13
C GLY A 45 56.06 22.40 10.43
N THR A 46 56.22 21.32 11.19
CA THR A 46 56.24 19.95 10.67
C THR A 46 55.44 19.04 11.61
N ILE A 47 54.63 18.17 11.04
CA ILE A 47 53.90 17.13 11.79
C ILE A 47 54.63 15.82 11.57
N THR A 48 55.18 15.27 12.64
CA THR A 48 55.89 14.00 12.57
C THR A 48 54.94 12.83 12.33
N THR A 49 55.45 11.76 11.77
CA THR A 49 54.70 10.52 11.58
C THR A 49 54.11 10.00 12.91
N ALA A 50 54.83 10.12 14.02
CA ALA A 50 54.35 9.74 15.35
C ALA A 50 53.13 10.59 15.76
N GLN A 51 53.17 11.91 15.52
CA GLN A 51 52.06 12.84 15.80
C GLN A 51 50.86 12.57 14.91
N LEU A 52 51.05 12.30 13.61
CA LEU A 52 49.98 11.89 12.69
C LEU A 52 49.28 10.60 13.17
N ASN A 53 50.09 9.62 13.60
CA ASN A 53 49.56 8.34 14.08
C ASN A 53 48.89 8.44 15.45
N ALA A 54 49.25 9.40 16.28
CA ALA A 54 48.65 9.64 17.59
C ALA A 54 47.32 10.47 17.48
N ARG A 55 47.11 11.18 16.37
CA ARG A 55 45.95 12.06 16.23
C ARG A 55 44.70 11.27 15.83
N THR A 56 43.77 11.12 16.77
CA THR A 56 42.52 10.39 16.56
C THR A 56 41.30 11.30 16.40
N GLU A 57 41.43 12.60 16.70
CA GLU A 57 40.36 13.57 16.62
C GLU A 57 40.82 14.89 16.00
N LEU A 58 40.00 15.49 15.15
CA LEU A 58 40.10 16.87 14.68
C LEU A 58 38.73 17.55 14.83
N ILE A 59 38.67 18.59 15.68
CA ILE A 59 37.46 19.39 15.90
C ILE A 59 37.78 20.81 15.45
N LEU A 60 37.27 21.18 14.27
CA LEU A 60 37.60 22.42 13.57
C LEU A 60 36.31 23.20 13.23
N GLU A 61 35.40 23.29 14.20
CA GLU A 61 34.13 23.94 14.03
C GLU A 61 34.26 25.46 13.96
N TYR A 62 33.48 26.11 13.11
CA TYR A 62 33.44 27.59 12.96
C TYR A 62 34.80 28.22 12.72
N LYS A 63 35.68 27.58 11.95
CA LYS A 63 37.02 28.08 11.62
C LYS A 63 37.10 28.78 10.26
N SER A 64 35.95 28.96 9.55
CA SER A 64 35.92 29.54 8.20
C SER A 64 36.79 28.80 7.18
N ILE A 65 37.01 27.51 7.38
CA ILE A 65 37.81 26.65 6.50
C ILE A 65 37.00 26.40 5.21
N SER A 66 37.65 26.53 4.06
CA SER A 66 37.08 26.30 2.74
C SER A 66 37.65 25.10 2.00
N ASN A 67 38.81 24.60 2.46
CA ASN A 67 39.50 23.49 1.81
C ASN A 67 40.25 22.62 2.85
N MET A 68 39.85 21.34 2.92
CA MET A 68 40.43 20.36 3.85
C MET A 68 41.56 19.51 3.22
N THR A 69 42.11 19.91 2.07
CA THR A 69 43.32 19.22 1.53
C THR A 69 44.39 19.17 2.58
N GLY A 70 44.96 17.99 2.79
CA GLY A 70 45.89 17.71 3.89
C GLY A 70 45.27 16.87 5.00
N VAL A 71 43.95 16.82 5.12
CA VAL A 71 43.27 15.95 6.11
C VAL A 71 43.59 14.47 5.88
N GLN A 72 43.86 14.06 4.65
CA GLN A 72 44.20 12.70 4.27
C GLN A 72 45.51 12.18 4.93
N TYR A 73 46.32 13.06 5.48
CA TYR A 73 47.52 12.65 6.24
C TYR A 73 47.16 12.07 7.62
N PHE A 74 46.00 12.39 8.18
CA PHE A 74 45.56 11.98 9.51
C PHE A 74 44.73 10.68 9.48
N THR A 75 45.33 9.60 8.97
CA THR A 75 44.63 8.32 8.73
C THR A 75 44.16 7.58 9.98
N GLN A 76 44.58 8.03 11.18
CA GLN A 76 44.15 7.44 12.45
C GLN A 76 42.92 8.15 13.05
N LEU A 77 42.38 9.17 12.35
CA LEU A 77 41.18 9.87 12.82
C LEU A 77 40.02 8.91 12.98
N LYS A 78 39.42 8.95 14.16
CA LYS A 78 38.12 8.34 14.50
C LYS A 78 37.01 9.39 14.49
N LYS A 79 37.36 10.65 14.86
CA LYS A 79 36.38 11.74 14.92
C LYS A 79 36.87 12.95 14.13
N LEU A 80 36.03 13.42 13.21
CA LEU A 80 36.25 14.65 12.45
C LEU A 80 34.97 15.51 12.52
N SER A 81 35.12 16.74 13.09
CA SER A 81 34.03 17.73 13.10
C SER A 81 34.50 19.00 12.38
N LEU A 82 33.75 19.36 11.36
CA LEU A 82 33.95 20.53 10.49
C LEU A 82 32.67 21.39 10.43
N TYR A 83 31.82 21.29 11.44
CA TYR A 83 30.53 22.00 11.48
C TYR A 83 30.75 23.53 11.36
N GLY A 84 29.88 24.18 10.58
CA GLY A 84 29.87 25.64 10.48
C GLY A 84 31.08 26.22 9.72
N ASN A 85 31.57 25.57 8.69
CA ASN A 85 32.65 26.03 7.83
C ASN A 85 32.14 26.45 6.42
N ASN A 86 33.04 26.62 5.45
CA ASN A 86 32.76 27.08 4.10
C ASN A 86 33.07 26.00 3.04
N LEU A 87 33.06 24.73 3.40
CA LEU A 87 33.47 23.65 2.50
C LEU A 87 32.44 23.48 1.38
N THR A 88 32.92 23.45 0.14
CA THR A 88 32.12 23.08 -1.05
C THR A 88 32.36 21.63 -1.45
N SER A 89 33.43 21.03 -1.00
CA SER A 89 33.77 19.61 -1.16
C SER A 89 34.76 19.15 -0.08
N ILE A 90 34.81 17.85 0.15
CA ILE A 90 35.82 17.22 1.01
C ILE A 90 36.10 15.81 0.52
N ASN A 91 37.36 15.36 0.68
CA ASN A 91 37.74 13.98 0.41
C ASN A 91 38.19 13.32 1.73
N VAL A 92 37.35 12.39 2.21
CA VAL A 92 37.59 11.64 3.46
C VAL A 92 37.99 10.17 3.21
N ARG A 93 38.19 9.76 1.95
CA ARG A 93 38.45 8.35 1.56
C ARG A 93 39.63 7.70 2.27
N ALA A 94 40.67 8.49 2.65
CA ALA A 94 41.83 7.98 3.37
C ALA A 94 41.57 7.77 4.87
N LEU A 95 40.47 8.26 5.41
CA LEU A 95 40.14 8.28 6.83
C LEU A 95 39.27 7.06 7.19
N THR A 96 39.77 5.86 6.90
CA THR A 96 39.01 4.60 7.01
C THR A 96 38.61 4.18 8.43
N LYS A 97 39.17 4.91 9.45
CA LYS A 97 38.88 4.66 10.88
C LYS A 97 37.82 5.60 11.46
N LEU A 98 37.25 6.51 10.64
CA LEU A 98 36.23 7.43 11.11
C LEU A 98 34.99 6.65 11.59
N THR A 99 34.61 6.94 12.83
CA THR A 99 33.34 6.51 13.43
C THR A 99 32.37 7.68 13.55
N TYR A 100 32.88 8.92 13.57
CA TYR A 100 32.10 10.15 13.65
C TYR A 100 32.59 11.16 12.60
N LEU A 101 31.66 11.63 11.77
CA LEU A 101 31.89 12.68 10.77
C LEU A 101 30.79 13.73 10.83
N ASN A 102 31.15 14.97 11.19
CA ASN A 102 30.19 16.10 11.17
C ASN A 102 30.66 17.15 10.14
N LEU A 103 29.84 17.26 9.07
CA LEU A 103 30.01 18.22 7.99
C LEU A 103 28.82 19.21 7.91
N GLY A 104 27.99 19.27 8.95
CA GLY A 104 26.83 20.15 9.00
C GLY A 104 27.17 21.63 8.83
N LYS A 105 26.25 22.43 8.32
CA LYS A 105 26.37 23.87 8.09
C LYS A 105 27.61 24.23 7.27
N ASN A 106 27.69 23.63 6.08
CA ASN A 106 28.69 23.90 5.05
C ASN A 106 27.98 24.26 3.70
N LYS A 107 28.68 24.12 2.60
CA LYS A 107 28.19 24.40 1.24
C LYS A 107 28.38 23.19 0.32
N LEU A 108 28.35 21.98 0.89
CA LEU A 108 28.57 20.75 0.14
C LEU A 108 27.42 20.50 -0.82
N THR A 109 27.72 20.12 -2.05
CA THR A 109 26.76 19.68 -3.05
C THR A 109 26.72 18.16 -3.21
N SER A 110 27.76 17.47 -2.76
CA SER A 110 27.89 16.01 -2.72
C SER A 110 28.86 15.57 -1.63
N ILE A 111 28.78 14.31 -1.26
CA ILE A 111 29.73 13.64 -0.35
C ILE A 111 29.94 12.20 -0.83
N ASN A 112 31.15 11.67 -0.64
CA ASN A 112 31.43 10.24 -0.81
C ASN A 112 32.10 9.72 0.46
N VAL A 113 31.47 8.72 1.08
CA VAL A 113 31.94 8.06 2.33
C VAL A 113 32.10 6.54 2.16
N ASP A 114 32.11 6.02 0.94
CA ASP A 114 32.15 4.58 0.64
C ASP A 114 33.31 3.84 1.34
N ASN A 115 34.43 4.53 1.57
CA ASN A 115 35.61 3.94 2.24
C ASN A 115 35.57 4.06 3.76
N ASN A 116 34.59 4.76 4.31
CA ASN A 116 34.48 5.04 5.74
C ASN A 116 33.58 4.04 6.43
N THR A 117 33.80 2.76 6.21
CA THR A 117 32.91 1.64 6.62
C THR A 117 32.78 1.47 8.14
N ALA A 118 33.59 2.16 8.94
CA ALA A 118 33.48 2.19 10.40
C ALA A 118 32.58 3.34 10.91
N LEU A 119 31.95 4.12 10.02
CA LEU A 119 31.08 5.23 10.45
C LEU A 119 29.88 4.74 11.24
N GLU A 120 29.71 5.31 12.43
CA GLU A 120 28.57 5.14 13.31
C GLU A 120 27.63 6.36 13.25
N GLN A 121 28.20 7.56 13.02
CA GLN A 121 27.46 8.81 13.02
C GLN A 121 27.91 9.73 11.88
N LEU A 122 26.96 10.16 11.05
CA LEU A 122 27.18 11.07 9.92
C LEU A 122 26.19 12.24 9.97
N TYR A 123 26.72 13.44 10.02
CA TYR A 123 25.95 14.69 10.10
C TYR A 123 26.23 15.55 8.86
N LEU A 124 25.22 15.75 8.04
CA LEU A 124 25.25 16.46 6.75
C LEU A 124 24.24 17.62 6.69
N GLN A 125 23.59 17.93 7.79
CA GLN A 125 22.51 18.93 7.83
C GLN A 125 22.98 20.33 7.42
N SER A 126 22.06 21.13 6.88
CA SER A 126 22.33 22.51 6.44
C SER A 126 23.45 22.59 5.39
N ASN A 127 23.32 21.87 4.31
CA ASN A 127 24.21 21.91 3.15
C ASN A 127 23.38 22.18 1.86
N GLN A 128 23.96 21.95 0.70
CA GLN A 128 23.37 22.13 -0.62
C GLN A 128 23.36 20.82 -1.40
N LEU A 129 23.25 19.71 -0.68
CA LEU A 129 23.27 18.36 -1.27
C LEU A 129 22.08 18.17 -2.21
N THR A 130 22.34 17.55 -3.34
CA THR A 130 21.30 17.18 -4.33
C THR A 130 21.05 15.69 -4.37
N SER A 131 22.05 14.89 -3.98
CA SER A 131 21.95 13.44 -3.83
C SER A 131 22.87 13.00 -2.68
N VAL A 132 22.45 11.99 -1.95
CA VAL A 132 23.24 11.32 -0.92
C VAL A 132 23.05 9.81 -1.07
N THR A 133 24.18 9.09 -1.18
CA THR A 133 24.22 7.63 -1.16
C THR A 133 25.18 7.20 -0.06
N VAL A 134 24.67 6.49 0.94
CA VAL A 134 25.39 6.03 2.14
C VAL A 134 24.93 4.62 2.53
N GLU A 135 25.00 3.73 1.58
CA GLU A 135 24.56 2.34 1.72
C GLU A 135 25.68 1.43 2.24
N PHE A 136 25.31 0.31 2.83
CA PHE A 136 26.23 -0.73 3.30
C PHE A 136 27.26 -0.28 4.34
N LEU A 137 26.96 0.76 5.12
CA LEU A 137 27.73 1.19 6.28
C LEU A 137 27.15 0.53 7.53
N SER A 138 27.44 -0.76 7.74
CA SER A 138 26.76 -1.64 8.71
C SER A 138 26.75 -1.14 10.16
N ASP A 139 27.65 -0.21 10.51
CA ASP A 139 27.72 0.38 11.86
C ASP A 139 27.02 1.75 11.95
N LEU A 140 26.48 2.28 10.81
CA LEU A 140 25.89 3.62 10.74
C LEU A 140 24.52 3.63 11.42
N ARG A 141 24.43 4.32 12.57
CA ARG A 141 23.23 4.44 13.41
C ARG A 141 22.57 5.80 13.37
N THR A 142 23.35 6.84 13.03
CA THR A 142 22.86 8.21 12.97
C THR A 142 23.17 8.83 11.62
N LEU A 143 22.14 9.26 10.91
CA LEU A 143 22.25 10.02 9.67
C LEU A 143 21.33 11.25 9.74
N TRP A 144 21.92 12.45 9.77
CA TRP A 144 21.19 13.71 9.69
C TRP A 144 21.47 14.42 8.38
N VAL A 145 20.44 14.50 7.54
CA VAL A 145 20.51 15.23 6.26
C VAL A 145 19.55 16.41 6.21
N SER A 146 18.94 16.76 7.33
CA SER A 146 17.98 17.86 7.45
C SER A 146 18.51 19.18 6.88
N GLN A 147 17.59 20.05 6.44
CA GLN A 147 17.93 21.35 5.83
C GLN A 147 18.83 21.26 4.58
N ASN A 148 18.55 20.28 3.72
CA ASN A 148 19.07 20.20 2.36
C ASN A 148 17.89 20.35 1.37
N PRO A 149 17.40 21.57 1.12
CA PRO A 149 16.15 21.79 0.37
C PRO A 149 16.25 21.40 -1.11
N ASN A 150 17.45 21.18 -1.63
CA ASN A 150 17.69 20.75 -3.01
C ASN A 150 17.91 19.22 -3.12
N LEU A 151 17.85 18.49 -2.01
CA LEU A 151 18.05 17.05 -2.00
C LEU A 151 16.87 16.37 -2.69
N THR A 152 17.12 15.68 -3.79
CA THR A 152 16.10 14.97 -4.58
C THR A 152 16.20 13.46 -4.44
N ASN A 153 17.38 12.93 -4.11
CA ASN A 153 17.62 11.49 -3.97
C ASN A 153 18.42 11.20 -2.71
N LEU A 154 17.91 10.29 -1.88
CA LEU A 154 18.56 9.83 -0.66
C LEU A 154 18.50 8.30 -0.59
N GLU A 155 19.67 7.68 -0.69
CA GLU A 155 19.87 6.24 -0.59
C GLU A 155 20.69 5.96 0.67
N CYS A 156 20.09 5.33 1.67
CA CYS A 156 20.73 5.01 2.94
C CYS A 156 20.34 3.61 3.43
N ALA A 157 20.10 2.72 2.49
CA ALA A 157 19.76 1.34 2.74
C ALA A 157 20.91 0.51 3.33
N CYS A 158 20.58 -0.65 3.90
CA CYS A 158 21.55 -1.62 4.39
C CYS A 158 22.53 -1.04 5.43
N ASN A 159 21.97 -0.32 6.40
CA ASN A 159 22.73 0.25 7.52
C ASN A 159 22.14 -0.23 8.87
N ASP A 160 22.57 0.37 9.96
CA ASP A 160 22.05 0.14 11.32
C ASP A 160 21.34 1.39 11.87
N LEU A 161 20.62 2.13 11.00
CA LEU A 161 20.03 3.41 11.37
C LEU A 161 19.00 3.24 12.47
N SER A 162 19.10 4.10 13.49
CA SER A 162 18.09 4.28 14.53
C SER A 162 17.70 5.76 14.72
N ASN A 163 18.58 6.68 14.25
CA ASN A 163 18.34 8.12 14.24
C ASN A 163 18.51 8.66 12.81
N PHE A 164 17.40 9.01 12.20
CA PHE A 164 17.34 9.46 10.81
C PHE A 164 16.44 10.69 10.70
N ASP A 165 17.02 11.85 10.36
CA ASP A 165 16.31 13.13 10.28
C ASP A 165 16.45 13.75 8.88
N ILE A 166 15.28 13.99 8.25
CA ILE A 166 15.13 14.56 6.91
C ILE A 166 14.37 15.90 6.90
N TYR A 167 14.28 16.58 8.05
CA TYR A 167 13.56 17.85 8.16
C TYR A 167 13.98 18.84 7.07
N ASN A 168 12.96 19.45 6.42
CA ASN A 168 13.15 20.45 5.35
C ASN A 168 13.91 19.94 4.12
N CYS A 169 13.84 18.63 3.80
CA CYS A 169 14.27 18.08 2.52
C CYS A 169 13.09 18.11 1.53
N THR A 170 12.55 19.30 1.28
CA THR A 170 11.25 19.50 0.60
C THR A 170 11.26 19.14 -0.89
N ALA A 171 12.43 19.02 -1.53
CA ALA A 171 12.56 18.57 -2.91
C ALA A 171 12.76 17.07 -3.05
N LEU A 172 12.76 16.30 -1.93
CA LEU A 172 13.07 14.88 -1.95
C LEU A 172 12.00 14.11 -2.73
N GLN A 173 12.44 13.44 -3.79
CA GLN A 173 11.59 12.65 -4.69
C GLN A 173 11.76 11.14 -4.46
N ASN A 174 12.98 10.72 -4.16
CA ASN A 174 13.30 9.32 -3.93
C ASN A 174 13.97 9.16 -2.56
N LEU A 175 13.38 8.35 -1.72
CA LEU A 175 13.94 7.94 -0.43
C LEU A 175 13.99 6.42 -0.38
N SER A 176 15.20 5.88 -0.22
CA SER A 176 15.44 4.47 0.04
C SER A 176 16.22 4.31 1.34
N CYS A 177 15.58 3.71 2.33
CA CYS A 177 16.16 3.43 3.65
C CYS A 177 15.91 1.98 4.08
N PHE A 178 15.67 1.08 3.13
CA PHE A 178 15.37 -0.32 3.41
C PHE A 178 16.50 -1.03 4.16
N ASN A 179 16.19 -2.14 4.81
CA ASN A 179 17.15 -2.96 5.59
C ASN A 179 17.95 -2.14 6.62
N ASN A 180 17.18 -1.42 7.47
CA ASN A 180 17.68 -0.75 8.67
C ASN A 180 16.89 -1.30 9.87
N PRO A 181 17.26 -2.44 10.43
CA PRO A 181 16.42 -3.21 11.37
C PRO A 181 16.12 -2.49 12.69
N HIS A 182 16.85 -1.44 13.02
CA HIS A 182 16.62 -0.62 14.21
C HIS A 182 15.95 0.73 13.93
N LEU A 183 15.57 1.00 12.66
CA LEU A 183 14.87 2.22 12.27
C LEU A 183 13.38 2.11 12.59
N SER A 184 12.97 2.73 13.70
CA SER A 184 11.58 2.69 14.16
C SER A 184 10.74 3.88 13.67
N ALA A 185 11.37 4.95 13.18
CA ALA A 185 10.70 6.12 12.61
C ALA A 185 11.61 6.88 11.64
N ILE A 186 11.01 7.52 10.64
CA ILE A 186 11.66 8.49 9.74
C ILE A 186 11.23 9.87 10.23
N TYR A 187 12.11 10.56 10.95
CA TYR A 187 11.77 11.85 11.55
C TYR A 187 11.55 12.93 10.50
N ASN A 188 10.42 13.65 10.65
CA ASN A 188 9.97 14.74 9.77
C ASN A 188 9.67 14.30 8.32
N LEU A 189 9.29 13.05 8.12
CA LEU A 189 8.85 12.51 6.84
C LEU A 189 7.72 13.36 6.20
N GLU A 190 6.82 13.89 7.01
CA GLU A 190 5.69 14.72 6.61
C GLU A 190 6.10 16.01 5.86
N SER A 191 7.35 16.45 5.97
CA SER A 191 7.88 17.60 5.24
C SER A 191 8.23 17.30 3.78
N CYS A 192 8.34 16.01 3.41
CA CYS A 192 8.83 15.55 2.12
C CYS A 192 7.68 15.30 1.11
N THR A 193 6.83 16.30 0.89
CA THR A 193 5.62 16.18 0.05
C THR A 193 5.91 16.01 -1.45
N ALA A 194 7.16 16.16 -1.90
CA ALA A 194 7.57 15.92 -3.28
C ALA A 194 7.90 14.43 -3.56
N LEU A 195 7.83 13.56 -2.56
CA LEU A 195 8.17 12.13 -2.72
C LEU A 195 7.31 11.48 -3.81
N THR A 196 8.00 10.76 -4.68
CA THR A 196 7.43 9.90 -5.71
C THR A 196 7.67 8.42 -5.40
N HIS A 197 8.77 8.11 -4.70
CA HIS A 197 9.15 6.75 -4.31
C HIS A 197 9.63 6.76 -2.86
N LEU A 198 9.01 5.93 -2.05
CA LEU A 198 9.44 5.65 -0.68
C LEU A 198 9.64 4.14 -0.53
N ASP A 199 10.86 3.78 -0.16
CA ASP A 199 11.26 2.41 0.13
C ASP A 199 11.86 2.36 1.54
N CYS A 200 11.13 1.72 2.44
CA CYS A 200 11.49 1.57 3.84
C CYS A 200 11.25 0.12 4.33
N GLU A 201 11.42 -0.86 3.43
CA GLU A 201 11.28 -2.29 3.73
C GLU A 201 12.28 -2.75 4.79
N ASP A 202 11.99 -3.88 5.47
CA ASP A 202 12.89 -4.53 6.42
C ASP A 202 13.43 -3.58 7.51
N CYS A 203 12.53 -2.78 8.09
CA CYS A 203 12.81 -1.88 9.20
C CYS A 203 11.98 -2.25 10.45
N ALA A 204 11.95 -1.36 11.44
CA ALA A 204 11.10 -1.50 12.63
C ALA A 204 10.05 -0.38 12.72
N ILE A 205 9.63 0.18 11.57
CA ILE A 205 8.77 1.37 11.51
C ILE A 205 7.37 1.00 12.00
N THR A 206 6.84 1.81 12.91
CA THR A 206 5.52 1.62 13.51
C THR A 206 4.44 2.51 12.89
N GLU A 207 4.82 3.62 12.26
CA GLU A 207 3.93 4.57 11.60
C GLU A 207 4.65 5.35 10.49
N LEU A 208 3.90 5.85 9.51
CA LEU A 208 4.41 6.72 8.43
C LEU A 208 3.63 8.04 8.44
N PRO A 209 4.02 8.97 9.35
CA PRO A 209 3.29 10.21 9.51
C PRO A 209 3.34 11.06 8.25
N GLY A 210 2.19 11.66 7.89
CA GLY A 210 2.10 12.57 6.75
C GLY A 210 2.08 11.90 5.37
N VAL A 211 2.19 10.57 5.27
CA VAL A 211 2.18 9.86 3.99
C VAL A 211 0.92 10.17 3.17
N ALA A 212 -0.23 10.35 3.82
CA ALA A 212 -1.49 10.72 3.16
C ALA A 212 -1.43 12.09 2.42
N ASN A 213 -0.44 12.93 2.72
CA ASN A 213 -0.25 14.22 2.06
C ASN A 213 0.75 14.18 0.88
N MET A 214 1.34 13.01 0.59
CA MET A 214 2.32 12.82 -0.47
C MET A 214 1.65 12.58 -1.83
N THR A 215 0.93 13.56 -2.33
CA THR A 215 0.07 13.43 -3.52
C THR A 215 0.82 13.04 -4.81
N ASN A 216 2.15 13.14 -4.83
CA ASN A 216 3.00 12.71 -5.93
C ASN A 216 3.49 11.26 -5.80
N LEU A 217 3.20 10.59 -4.68
CA LEU A 217 3.72 9.25 -4.41
C LEU A 217 3.18 8.24 -5.41
N GLN A 218 4.08 7.50 -6.05
CA GLN A 218 3.78 6.49 -7.07
C GLN A 218 4.03 5.07 -6.58
N THR A 219 5.00 4.93 -5.68
CA THR A 219 5.41 3.64 -5.11
C THR A 219 5.68 3.80 -3.63
N LEU A 220 5.09 2.92 -2.84
CA LEU A 220 5.37 2.77 -1.41
C LEU A 220 5.70 1.29 -1.13
N TRP A 221 6.92 1.06 -0.70
CA TRP A 221 7.38 -0.23 -0.22
C TRP A 221 7.69 -0.12 1.26
N ALA A 222 6.89 -0.78 2.08
CA ALA A 222 6.95 -0.73 3.54
C ALA A 222 6.76 -2.13 4.15
N CYS A 223 7.12 -3.18 3.39
CA CYS A 223 7.00 -4.55 3.88
C CYS A 223 7.94 -4.85 5.05
N ASN A 224 7.64 -5.89 5.81
CA ASN A 224 8.43 -6.34 6.95
C ASN A 224 8.74 -5.22 7.95
N ASN A 225 7.72 -4.50 8.38
CA ASN A 225 7.77 -3.46 9.39
C ASN A 225 6.87 -3.81 10.59
N GLN A 226 6.59 -2.83 11.44
CA GLN A 226 5.73 -2.96 12.61
C GLN A 226 4.54 -1.99 12.52
N LEU A 227 4.09 -1.66 11.30
CA LEU A 227 2.95 -0.79 11.09
C LEU A 227 1.70 -1.36 11.78
N THR A 228 0.96 -0.50 12.48
CA THR A 228 -0.29 -0.86 13.13
C THR A 228 -1.51 -0.41 12.34
N SER A 229 -1.38 0.69 11.61
CA SER A 229 -2.38 1.19 10.65
C SER A 229 -1.68 1.93 9.51
N LEU A 230 -2.32 1.98 8.35
CA LEU A 230 -1.87 2.78 7.23
C LEU A 230 -3.07 3.33 6.46
N ASN A 231 -3.08 4.65 6.26
CA ASN A 231 -4.01 5.32 5.39
C ASN A 231 -3.24 6.05 4.28
N VAL A 232 -3.44 5.61 3.05
CA VAL A 232 -2.92 6.21 1.82
C VAL A 232 -4.04 6.51 0.81
N SER A 233 -5.27 6.60 1.30
CA SER A 233 -6.44 6.89 0.48
C SER A 233 -6.30 8.22 -0.27
N ASN A 234 -6.91 8.30 -1.44
CA ASN A 234 -6.86 9.48 -2.32
C ASN A 234 -5.48 9.83 -2.90
N LEU A 235 -4.43 9.02 -2.70
CA LEU A 235 -3.15 9.23 -3.36
C LEU A 235 -3.24 8.82 -4.85
N SER A 236 -3.84 9.66 -5.67
CA SER A 236 -4.21 9.38 -7.06
C SER A 236 -3.03 9.04 -7.99
N GLN A 237 -1.80 9.25 -7.57
CA GLN A 237 -0.60 8.83 -8.30
C GLN A 237 -0.05 7.48 -7.82
N LEU A 238 -0.53 6.94 -6.69
CA LEU A 238 -0.02 5.69 -6.12
C LEU A 238 -0.46 4.49 -6.95
N LYS A 239 0.51 3.78 -7.51
CA LYS A 239 0.32 2.62 -8.40
C LYS A 239 0.73 1.31 -7.77
N LYS A 240 1.69 1.35 -6.84
CA LYS A 240 2.25 0.15 -6.19
C LYS A 240 2.33 0.37 -4.69
N LEU A 241 1.72 -0.52 -3.96
CA LEU A 241 1.76 -0.56 -2.50
C LEU A 241 2.13 -1.98 -2.06
N ASN A 242 3.20 -2.09 -1.27
CA ASN A 242 3.58 -3.31 -0.60
C ASN A 242 3.68 -3.04 0.91
N VAL A 243 2.84 -3.70 1.68
CA VAL A 243 2.83 -3.65 3.16
C VAL A 243 2.90 -5.06 3.76
N SER A 244 3.30 -6.04 2.95
CA SER A 244 3.40 -7.44 3.37
C SER A 244 4.27 -7.61 4.61
N GLY A 245 4.02 -8.64 5.41
CA GLY A 245 4.80 -8.91 6.62
C GLY A 245 4.61 -7.93 7.79
N ASN A 246 3.71 -6.94 7.69
CA ASN A 246 3.32 -6.12 8.83
C ASN A 246 2.31 -6.87 9.71
N THR A 247 2.80 -7.76 10.55
CA THR A 247 1.96 -8.68 11.36
C THR A 247 1.09 -7.99 12.40
N SER A 248 1.35 -6.73 12.71
CA SER A 248 0.58 -5.90 13.64
C SER A 248 -0.40 -4.94 12.95
N LEU A 249 -0.44 -4.92 11.60
CA LEU A 249 -1.32 -4.05 10.84
C LEU A 249 -2.76 -4.54 11.00
N THR A 250 -3.62 -3.72 11.61
CA THR A 250 -5.04 -4.02 11.84
C THR A 250 -5.95 -3.34 10.83
N GLU A 251 -5.55 -2.17 10.33
CA GLU A 251 -6.36 -1.36 9.42
C GLU A 251 -5.51 -0.86 8.25
N LEU A 252 -6.01 -1.06 7.02
CA LEU A 252 -5.43 -0.50 5.80
C LEU A 252 -6.52 0.17 4.96
N ASP A 253 -6.38 1.47 4.74
CA ASP A 253 -7.16 2.21 3.75
C ASP A 253 -6.24 2.72 2.63
N CYS A 254 -6.41 2.13 1.46
CA CYS A 254 -5.73 2.51 0.22
C CYS A 254 -6.73 2.79 -0.91
N SER A 255 -7.92 3.24 -0.55
CA SER A 255 -8.99 3.57 -1.50
C SER A 255 -8.67 4.81 -2.35
N GLU A 256 -9.36 4.90 -3.50
CA GLU A 256 -9.29 6.05 -4.41
C GLU A 256 -7.87 6.39 -4.89
N CYS A 257 -7.02 5.36 -4.98
CA CYS A 257 -5.69 5.43 -5.59
C CYS A 257 -5.76 4.95 -7.06
N ASN A 258 -4.61 4.70 -7.66
CA ASN A 258 -4.51 4.08 -8.98
C ASN A 258 -3.73 2.75 -8.90
N LEU A 259 -3.92 2.00 -7.80
CA LEU A 259 -3.18 0.78 -7.53
C LEU A 259 -3.43 -0.27 -8.63
N THR A 260 -2.36 -0.73 -9.21
CA THR A 260 -2.30 -1.92 -10.06
C THR A 260 -1.66 -3.10 -9.34
N LEU A 261 -1.01 -2.84 -8.20
CA LEU A 261 -0.41 -3.84 -7.32
C LEU A 261 -0.65 -3.45 -5.86
N LEU A 262 -1.21 -4.37 -5.12
CA LEU A 262 -1.34 -4.31 -3.66
C LEU A 262 -0.84 -5.64 -3.09
N ASP A 263 0.14 -5.59 -2.21
CA ASP A 263 0.64 -6.76 -1.50
C ASP A 263 0.41 -6.58 0.01
N VAL A 264 -0.43 -7.42 0.57
CA VAL A 264 -0.79 -7.47 2.00
C VAL A 264 -0.47 -8.84 2.61
N THR A 265 0.30 -9.67 1.91
CA THR A 265 0.62 -11.03 2.36
C THR A 265 1.28 -11.01 3.74
N GLY A 266 0.87 -11.91 4.62
CA GLY A 266 1.40 -11.99 5.98
C GLY A 266 0.95 -10.90 6.95
N CYS A 267 0.00 -10.02 6.59
CA CYS A 267 -0.65 -9.10 7.52
C CYS A 267 -1.70 -9.85 8.36
N THR A 268 -1.24 -10.70 9.27
CA THR A 268 -2.10 -11.67 9.97
C THR A 268 -3.11 -11.04 10.93
N ALA A 269 -2.84 -9.83 11.42
CA ALA A 269 -3.74 -9.09 12.30
C ALA A 269 -4.72 -8.17 11.53
N LEU A 270 -4.61 -8.10 10.18
CA LEU A 270 -5.44 -7.20 9.39
C LEU A 270 -6.91 -7.61 9.51
N SER A 271 -7.72 -6.72 10.10
CA SER A 271 -9.16 -6.93 10.28
C SER A 271 -9.98 -6.11 9.29
N PHE A 272 -9.50 -4.95 8.88
CA PHE A 272 -10.15 -4.05 7.94
C PHE A 272 -9.25 -3.74 6.74
N LEU A 273 -9.74 -4.03 5.53
CA LEU A 273 -9.10 -3.69 4.26
C LEU A 273 -10.06 -2.89 3.38
N ASN A 274 -9.71 -1.64 3.08
CA ASN A 274 -10.38 -0.81 2.09
C ASN A 274 -9.45 -0.52 0.91
N CYS A 275 -9.66 -1.21 -0.21
CA CYS A 275 -8.97 -0.98 -1.47
C CYS A 275 -9.94 -0.59 -2.60
N ASN A 276 -11.06 0.06 -2.25
CA ASN A 276 -12.06 0.53 -3.21
C ASN A 276 -11.48 1.49 -4.25
N TYR A 277 -12.07 1.52 -5.46
CA TYR A 277 -11.73 2.47 -6.52
C TYR A 277 -10.24 2.47 -6.89
N ASN A 278 -9.75 1.28 -7.24
CA ASN A 278 -8.40 1.07 -7.76
C ASN A 278 -8.43 0.38 -9.14
N GLN A 279 -7.30 -0.12 -9.60
CA GLN A 279 -7.15 -0.84 -10.88
C GLN A 279 -6.62 -2.26 -10.65
N LEU A 280 -6.93 -2.85 -9.50
CA LEU A 280 -6.46 -4.18 -9.14
C LEU A 280 -7.12 -5.25 -10.03
N THR A 281 -6.29 -6.09 -10.64
CA THR A 281 -6.74 -7.27 -11.40
C THR A 281 -6.70 -8.54 -10.57
N ASP A 282 -5.96 -8.51 -9.47
CA ASP A 282 -5.81 -9.58 -8.49
C ASP A 282 -5.72 -9.00 -7.09
N LEU A 283 -6.13 -9.76 -6.07
CA LEU A 283 -6.03 -9.39 -4.66
C LEU A 283 -5.69 -10.64 -3.85
N ASP A 284 -4.39 -10.79 -3.55
CA ASP A 284 -3.90 -11.88 -2.70
C ASP A 284 -4.01 -11.47 -1.22
N ILE A 285 -4.97 -12.09 -0.53
CA ILE A 285 -5.20 -11.95 0.90
C ILE A 285 -4.84 -13.24 1.67
N SER A 286 -4.04 -14.10 1.04
CA SER A 286 -3.51 -15.30 1.70
C SER A 286 -2.68 -14.90 2.92
N GLY A 287 -2.98 -15.50 4.07
CA GLY A 287 -2.34 -15.12 5.34
C GLY A 287 -3.00 -13.96 6.10
N CYS A 288 -3.96 -13.22 5.53
CA CYS A 288 -4.75 -12.21 6.24
C CYS A 288 -5.92 -12.86 7.00
N THR A 289 -5.60 -13.76 7.92
CA THR A 289 -6.59 -14.61 8.60
C THR A 289 -7.48 -13.86 9.60
N GLY A 290 -7.12 -12.61 9.91
CA GLY A 290 -7.87 -11.72 10.80
C GLY A 290 -8.99 -10.92 10.11
N LEU A 291 -9.10 -10.97 8.78
CA LEU A 291 -10.04 -10.12 8.04
C LEU A 291 -11.50 -10.36 8.44
N GLU A 292 -12.12 -9.26 8.84
CA GLU A 292 -13.53 -9.13 9.19
C GLU A 292 -14.28 -8.33 8.12
N ASP A 293 -13.68 -7.25 7.61
CA ASP A 293 -14.25 -6.38 6.58
C ASP A 293 -13.33 -6.27 5.37
N ILE A 294 -13.86 -6.58 4.19
CA ILE A 294 -13.17 -6.44 2.90
C ILE A 294 -13.99 -5.55 1.98
N TRP A 295 -13.44 -4.38 1.64
CA TRP A 295 -14.01 -3.44 0.69
C TRP A 295 -13.09 -3.31 -0.52
N CYS A 296 -13.48 -3.98 -1.62
CA CYS A 296 -12.69 -4.01 -2.86
C CYS A 296 -13.52 -3.63 -4.11
N ARG A 297 -14.58 -2.83 -3.92
CA ARG A 297 -15.45 -2.39 -5.02
C ARG A 297 -14.73 -1.54 -6.06
N ASN A 298 -15.26 -1.49 -7.28
CA ASN A 298 -14.71 -0.67 -8.37
C ASN A 298 -13.22 -0.97 -8.62
N ASN A 299 -12.94 -2.25 -8.88
CA ASN A 299 -11.66 -2.78 -9.34
C ASN A 299 -11.85 -3.62 -10.62
N GLN A 300 -10.88 -4.42 -11.00
CA GLN A 300 -10.90 -5.28 -12.18
C GLN A 300 -10.71 -6.76 -11.80
N LEU A 301 -11.10 -7.14 -10.57
CA LEU A 301 -10.90 -8.48 -10.05
C LEU A 301 -11.75 -9.50 -10.83
N THR A 302 -11.13 -10.59 -11.26
CA THR A 302 -11.82 -11.70 -11.95
C THR A 302 -12.13 -12.87 -11.04
N SER A 303 -11.44 -12.96 -9.91
CA SER A 303 -11.62 -13.93 -8.83
C SER A 303 -11.27 -13.29 -7.48
N LEU A 304 -11.72 -13.89 -6.41
CA LEU A 304 -11.37 -13.52 -5.03
C LEU A 304 -11.40 -14.77 -4.17
N ASP A 305 -10.23 -15.16 -3.65
CA ASP A 305 -10.12 -16.29 -2.72
C ASP A 305 -10.33 -15.82 -1.29
N LEU A 306 -11.44 -16.20 -0.70
CA LEU A 306 -11.83 -15.85 0.67
C LEU A 306 -11.53 -16.98 1.67
N SER A 307 -10.96 -18.10 1.23
CA SER A 307 -10.71 -19.26 2.07
C SER A 307 -9.89 -18.96 3.35
N PRO A 308 -8.99 -17.95 3.40
CA PRO A 308 -8.30 -17.59 4.62
C PRO A 308 -9.15 -16.80 5.64
N CYS A 309 -10.24 -16.16 5.19
CA CYS A 309 -10.99 -15.13 5.93
C CYS A 309 -12.17 -15.71 6.70
N ASN A 310 -11.93 -16.61 7.64
CA ASN A 310 -12.99 -17.32 8.37
C ASN A 310 -13.83 -16.42 9.29
N ASN A 311 -13.37 -15.21 9.59
CA ASN A 311 -14.05 -14.25 10.47
C ASN A 311 -14.82 -13.18 9.70
N LEU A 312 -14.95 -13.33 8.37
CA LEU A 312 -15.52 -12.31 7.50
C LEU A 312 -16.95 -11.93 7.94
N TYR A 313 -17.15 -10.63 8.15
CA TYR A 313 -18.38 -9.98 8.59
C TYR A 313 -19.05 -9.21 7.44
N THR A 314 -18.24 -8.41 6.70
CA THR A 314 -18.73 -7.64 5.55
C THR A 314 -17.84 -7.90 4.33
N LEU A 315 -18.50 -8.17 3.19
CA LEU A 315 -17.84 -8.22 1.88
C LEU A 315 -18.50 -7.23 0.91
N ASP A 316 -17.74 -6.23 0.46
CA ASP A 316 -18.10 -5.35 -0.65
C ASP A 316 -17.16 -5.57 -1.84
N CYS A 317 -17.56 -6.44 -2.77
CA CYS A 317 -16.81 -6.72 -4.01
C CYS A 317 -17.56 -6.27 -5.27
N ARG A 318 -18.53 -5.38 -5.15
CA ARG A 318 -19.31 -4.86 -6.28
C ARG A 318 -18.48 -4.11 -7.32
N TYR A 319 -19.01 -4.05 -8.56
CA TYR A 319 -18.31 -3.42 -9.69
C TYR A 319 -16.92 -4.01 -9.92
N ASN A 320 -16.88 -5.32 -10.16
CA ASN A 320 -15.71 -6.09 -10.55
C ASN A 320 -16.06 -7.00 -11.74
N GLN A 321 -15.25 -8.01 -12.01
CA GLN A 321 -15.45 -8.98 -13.10
C GLN A 321 -15.48 -10.42 -12.55
N ILE A 322 -15.83 -10.58 -11.27
CA ILE A 322 -15.80 -11.87 -10.56
C ILE A 322 -16.83 -12.81 -11.18
N SER A 323 -16.38 -14.00 -11.57
CA SER A 323 -17.23 -15.01 -12.22
C SER A 323 -17.74 -16.09 -11.28
N SER A 324 -17.09 -16.28 -10.14
CA SER A 324 -17.47 -17.20 -9.08
C SER A 324 -17.04 -16.67 -7.71
N LEU A 325 -17.81 -16.98 -6.68
CA LEU A 325 -17.54 -16.56 -5.31
C LEU A 325 -17.85 -17.72 -4.38
N ASP A 326 -16.85 -18.24 -3.69
CA ASP A 326 -17.01 -19.31 -2.69
C ASP A 326 -17.07 -18.69 -1.31
N ILE A 327 -18.28 -18.65 -0.75
CA ILE A 327 -18.60 -18.03 0.55
C ILE A 327 -19.46 -18.90 1.45
N ALA A 328 -19.80 -20.10 1.00
CA ALA A 328 -20.74 -20.98 1.72
C ALA A 328 -20.29 -21.37 3.13
N HIS A 329 -19.03 -21.11 3.50
CA HIS A 329 -18.45 -21.45 4.81
C HIS A 329 -18.32 -20.24 5.75
N HIS A 330 -18.68 -19.03 5.32
CA HIS A 330 -18.52 -17.80 6.10
C HIS A 330 -19.71 -17.56 7.02
N THR A 331 -19.75 -18.30 8.14
CA THR A 331 -20.89 -18.31 9.07
C THR A 331 -21.14 -16.97 9.75
N ASN A 332 -20.12 -16.10 9.85
CA ASN A 332 -20.19 -14.77 10.47
C ASN A 332 -20.62 -13.67 9.49
N LEU A 333 -20.64 -13.95 8.19
CA LEU A 333 -20.95 -12.95 7.17
C LEU A 333 -22.39 -12.41 7.36
N GLU A 334 -22.52 -11.10 7.60
CA GLU A 334 -23.79 -10.40 7.79
C GLU A 334 -24.21 -9.63 6.53
N GLU A 335 -23.25 -9.02 5.81
CA GLU A 335 -23.51 -8.22 4.63
C GLU A 335 -22.68 -8.68 3.43
N LEU A 336 -23.37 -8.97 2.33
CA LEU A 336 -22.78 -9.32 1.04
C LEU A 336 -23.19 -8.33 -0.04
N TRP A 337 -22.23 -7.61 -0.59
CA TRP A 337 -22.40 -6.69 -1.70
C TRP A 337 -21.56 -7.18 -2.90
N CYS A 338 -22.18 -7.91 -3.85
CA CYS A 338 -21.49 -8.50 -5.01
C CYS A 338 -22.16 -8.15 -6.35
N GLN A 339 -23.02 -7.11 -6.38
CA GLN A 339 -23.67 -6.64 -7.59
C GLN A 339 -22.68 -6.07 -8.61
N TYR A 340 -23.10 -6.04 -9.89
CA TYR A 340 -22.26 -5.63 -11.02
C TYR A 340 -20.97 -6.46 -11.14
N ASN A 341 -21.15 -7.77 -11.27
CA ASN A 341 -20.12 -8.77 -11.50
C ASN A 341 -20.55 -9.74 -12.62
N ASN A 342 -19.81 -10.83 -12.82
CA ASN A 342 -20.08 -11.85 -13.83
C ASN A 342 -20.54 -13.19 -13.20
N LEU A 343 -21.07 -13.17 -11.98
CA LEU A 343 -21.47 -14.39 -11.25
C LEU A 343 -22.55 -15.14 -12.04
N THR A 344 -22.34 -16.45 -12.22
CA THR A 344 -23.31 -17.34 -12.88
C THR A 344 -24.12 -18.16 -11.89
N SER A 345 -23.63 -18.30 -10.67
CA SER A 345 -24.32 -18.91 -9.52
C SER A 345 -23.87 -18.25 -8.22
N LEU A 346 -24.69 -18.37 -7.18
CA LEU A 346 -24.34 -17.91 -5.84
C LEU A 346 -24.90 -18.87 -4.80
N ASP A 347 -24.03 -19.45 -3.97
CA ASP A 347 -24.41 -20.28 -2.83
C ASP A 347 -24.00 -19.60 -1.53
N VAL A 348 -24.98 -19.21 -0.73
CA VAL A 348 -24.80 -18.61 0.60
C VAL A 348 -25.36 -19.50 1.71
N SER A 349 -25.61 -20.77 1.43
CA SER A 349 -26.35 -21.68 2.34
C SER A 349 -25.69 -21.97 3.68
N GLY A 350 -24.40 -21.59 3.83
CA GLY A 350 -23.68 -21.71 5.10
C GLY A 350 -23.54 -20.38 5.87
N CYS A 351 -23.96 -19.26 5.29
CA CYS A 351 -23.85 -17.94 5.89
C CYS A 351 -24.98 -17.69 6.90
N THR A 352 -24.86 -18.30 8.08
CA THR A 352 -25.94 -18.34 9.08
C THR A 352 -26.25 -16.97 9.70
N SER A 353 -25.31 -16.04 9.68
CA SER A 353 -25.50 -14.67 10.18
C SER A 353 -26.02 -13.70 9.14
N LEU A 354 -26.11 -14.10 7.86
CA LEU A 354 -26.37 -13.22 6.73
C LEU A 354 -27.71 -12.50 6.85
N GLU A 355 -27.66 -11.17 6.83
CA GLU A 355 -28.81 -10.28 6.92
C GLU A 355 -29.16 -9.61 5.60
N LEU A 356 -28.11 -9.27 4.80
CA LEU A 356 -28.26 -8.53 3.56
C LEU A 356 -27.47 -9.16 2.42
N ILE A 357 -28.13 -9.30 1.25
CA ILE A 357 -27.50 -9.69 -0.01
C ILE A 357 -27.83 -8.64 -1.08
N SER A 358 -26.81 -8.10 -1.74
CA SER A 358 -26.97 -7.36 -2.97
C SER A 358 -26.15 -8.05 -4.08
N ALA A 359 -26.87 -8.77 -4.96
CA ALA A 359 -26.31 -9.58 -6.04
C ALA A 359 -26.95 -9.27 -7.40
N HIS A 360 -27.64 -8.12 -7.53
CA HIS A 360 -28.25 -7.69 -8.78
C HIS A 360 -27.19 -7.40 -9.87
N SER A 361 -27.60 -7.33 -11.12
CA SER A 361 -26.70 -7.03 -12.24
C SER A 361 -25.52 -8.02 -12.31
N ASN A 362 -25.89 -9.30 -12.41
CA ASN A 362 -25.00 -10.44 -12.61
C ASN A 362 -25.58 -11.36 -13.70
N GLN A 363 -25.11 -12.58 -13.82
CA GLN A 363 -25.59 -13.60 -14.75
C GLN A 363 -26.13 -14.83 -13.99
N ILE A 364 -26.60 -14.64 -12.75
CA ILE A 364 -26.95 -15.73 -11.83
C ILE A 364 -28.16 -16.49 -12.38
N ALA A 365 -27.94 -17.75 -12.73
CA ALA A 365 -28.97 -18.70 -13.17
C ALA A 365 -29.41 -19.66 -12.04
N SER A 366 -28.66 -19.74 -10.95
CA SER A 366 -29.02 -20.49 -9.74
C SER A 366 -28.49 -19.78 -8.48
N MET A 367 -29.34 -19.76 -7.45
CA MET A 367 -28.96 -19.18 -6.15
C MET A 367 -29.51 -20.06 -5.02
N ASN A 368 -28.69 -20.29 -4.00
CA ASN A 368 -29.05 -21.05 -2.83
C ASN A 368 -28.91 -20.18 -1.56
N VAL A 369 -30.04 -19.95 -0.88
CA VAL A 369 -30.12 -19.18 0.37
C VAL A 369 -30.63 -20.03 1.54
N SER A 370 -30.61 -21.36 1.40
CA SER A 370 -31.02 -22.23 2.48
C SER A 370 -30.14 -22.05 3.71
N ASN A 371 -30.67 -22.22 4.90
CA ASN A 371 -29.95 -22.04 6.17
C ASN A 371 -29.42 -20.61 6.43
N CYS A 372 -30.03 -19.59 5.86
CA CYS A 372 -29.79 -18.16 6.18
C CYS A 372 -30.94 -17.62 7.06
N PRO A 373 -31.07 -18.01 8.34
CA PRO A 373 -32.24 -17.69 9.16
C PRO A 373 -32.40 -16.18 9.44
N ASN A 374 -31.29 -15.43 9.38
CA ASN A 374 -31.25 -14.01 9.68
C ASN A 374 -31.49 -13.11 8.46
N LEU A 375 -31.59 -13.69 7.25
CA LEU A 375 -31.73 -12.92 6.02
C LEU A 375 -32.98 -12.05 6.06
N LYS A 376 -32.82 -10.73 5.85
CA LYS A 376 -33.85 -9.69 5.91
C LYS A 376 -34.09 -9.04 4.57
N THR A 377 -33.02 -8.83 3.78
CA THR A 377 -33.10 -8.09 2.53
C THR A 377 -32.23 -8.74 1.47
N MET A 378 -32.78 -8.88 0.25
CA MET A 378 -31.95 -9.25 -0.90
C MET A 378 -32.33 -8.47 -2.15
N SER A 379 -31.35 -8.16 -2.99
CA SER A 379 -31.51 -7.52 -4.29
C SER A 379 -30.86 -8.41 -5.36
N ILE A 380 -31.69 -8.96 -6.27
CA ILE A 380 -31.25 -9.95 -7.26
C ILE A 380 -31.77 -9.68 -8.68
N TYR A 381 -32.35 -8.51 -8.94
CA TYR A 381 -32.82 -8.12 -10.27
C TYR A 381 -31.64 -8.05 -11.28
N TYR A 382 -31.94 -8.03 -12.56
CA TYR A 382 -30.94 -8.14 -13.64
C TYR A 382 -30.06 -9.38 -13.49
N ASN A 383 -30.70 -10.56 -13.41
CA ASN A 383 -30.04 -11.88 -13.38
C ASN A 383 -30.73 -12.83 -14.37
N GLN A 384 -30.51 -14.15 -14.29
CA GLN A 384 -30.99 -15.16 -15.19
C GLN A 384 -31.80 -16.27 -14.47
N LEU A 385 -32.39 -15.96 -13.31
CA LEU A 385 -33.17 -16.91 -12.52
C LEU A 385 -34.51 -17.22 -13.22
N LYS A 386 -34.57 -18.30 -13.98
CA LYS A 386 -35.80 -18.80 -14.62
C LYS A 386 -36.72 -19.42 -13.58
N SER A 387 -37.99 -19.71 -13.96
CA SER A 387 -39.04 -20.12 -13.02
C SER A 387 -38.65 -21.21 -12.03
N ASN A 388 -37.94 -22.27 -12.47
CA ASN A 388 -37.51 -23.34 -11.55
C ASN A 388 -36.42 -22.86 -10.59
N ALA A 389 -35.46 -22.07 -11.06
CA ALA A 389 -34.38 -21.54 -10.23
C ALA A 389 -34.91 -20.52 -9.22
N MET A 390 -35.82 -19.64 -9.66
CA MET A 390 -36.52 -18.70 -8.77
C MET A 390 -37.37 -19.45 -7.74
N GLY A 391 -38.06 -20.56 -8.15
CA GLY A 391 -38.79 -21.39 -7.22
C GLY A 391 -37.93 -22.03 -6.14
N ASN A 392 -36.76 -22.55 -6.52
CA ASN A 392 -35.79 -23.09 -5.57
C ASN A 392 -35.26 -22.01 -4.60
N LEU A 393 -34.97 -20.82 -5.12
CA LEU A 393 -34.56 -19.69 -4.29
C LEU A 393 -35.61 -19.34 -3.24
N ILE A 394 -36.89 -19.16 -3.69
CA ILE A 394 -38.00 -18.82 -2.78
C ILE A 394 -38.26 -19.97 -1.77
N ALA A 395 -38.15 -21.21 -2.20
CA ALA A 395 -38.25 -22.36 -1.29
C ALA A 395 -37.12 -22.35 -0.23
N GLY A 396 -35.94 -21.84 -0.56
CA GLY A 396 -34.79 -21.71 0.38
C GLY A 396 -34.90 -20.53 1.36
N LEU A 397 -35.78 -19.55 1.10
CA LEU A 397 -35.95 -18.39 2.00
C LEU A 397 -36.39 -18.82 3.40
N PRO A 398 -35.87 -18.19 4.46
CA PRO A 398 -36.34 -18.45 5.82
C PRO A 398 -37.78 -17.98 6.00
N THR A 399 -38.56 -18.71 6.81
CA THR A 399 -39.88 -18.21 7.25
C THR A 399 -39.64 -17.17 8.34
N ARG A 400 -40.11 -15.97 8.14
CA ARG A 400 -39.94 -14.87 9.07
C ARG A 400 -41.06 -14.81 10.10
N SER A 401 -40.67 -14.50 11.36
CA SER A 401 -41.62 -14.26 12.45
C SER A 401 -41.36 -12.85 12.99
N GLY A 402 -42.19 -11.89 12.64
CA GLY A 402 -42.00 -10.50 12.97
C GLY A 402 -41.97 -9.63 11.71
N ASP A 403 -40.86 -8.94 11.45
CA ASP A 403 -40.78 -8.08 10.26
C ASP A 403 -40.73 -8.87 8.96
N THR A 404 -41.43 -8.38 7.93
CA THR A 404 -41.47 -8.98 6.60
C THR A 404 -40.11 -8.82 5.91
N GLY A 405 -39.62 -9.88 5.29
CA GLY A 405 -38.41 -9.83 4.47
C GLY A 405 -38.67 -9.11 3.14
N LYS A 406 -37.64 -8.48 2.58
CA LYS A 406 -37.75 -7.74 1.31
C LYS A 406 -36.85 -8.33 0.24
N ALA A 407 -37.40 -8.66 -0.90
CA ALA A 407 -36.65 -9.14 -2.05
C ALA A 407 -36.94 -8.31 -3.30
N TYR A 408 -35.94 -7.61 -3.79
CA TYR A 408 -35.96 -6.85 -5.04
C TYR A 408 -35.55 -7.76 -6.18
N VAL A 409 -36.50 -8.24 -6.94
CA VAL A 409 -36.35 -9.44 -7.79
C VAL A 409 -36.44 -9.17 -9.28
N PHE A 410 -37.04 -8.05 -9.71
CA PHE A 410 -37.34 -7.81 -11.10
C PHE A 410 -37.40 -6.31 -11.44
N VAL A 411 -37.07 -5.97 -12.69
CA VAL A 411 -37.24 -4.62 -13.23
C VAL A 411 -38.14 -4.71 -14.43
N ASP A 412 -39.24 -3.94 -14.42
CA ASP A 412 -40.14 -3.87 -15.55
C ASP A 412 -39.43 -3.41 -16.84
N PRO A 413 -39.89 -3.78 -18.02
CA PRO A 413 -39.37 -3.24 -19.26
C PRO A 413 -39.42 -1.72 -19.27
N ASN A 414 -38.30 -1.07 -19.64
CA ASN A 414 -38.28 0.39 -19.76
C ASN A 414 -39.18 0.80 -20.92
N PRO A 415 -40.23 1.63 -20.67
CA PRO A 415 -41.20 2.02 -21.70
C PRO A 415 -40.57 2.84 -22.84
N ASP A 416 -39.47 3.56 -22.57
CA ASP A 416 -38.82 4.42 -23.56
C ASP A 416 -37.90 3.64 -24.51
N SER A 417 -37.28 2.56 -24.04
CA SER A 417 -36.35 1.73 -24.84
C SER A 417 -36.96 0.42 -25.32
N GLY A 418 -38.04 -0.04 -24.68
CA GLY A 418 -38.66 -1.34 -24.95
C GLY A 418 -37.77 -2.53 -24.64
N SER A 419 -36.58 -2.28 -24.09
CA SER A 419 -35.55 -3.26 -23.76
C SER A 419 -35.47 -3.47 -22.27
N THR A 420 -35.17 -4.69 -21.87
CA THR A 420 -34.82 -5.04 -20.50
C THR A 420 -33.75 -6.12 -20.54
N ASP A 421 -32.67 -5.93 -19.75
CA ASP A 421 -31.68 -6.97 -19.52
C ASP A 421 -32.11 -7.96 -18.43
N GLU A 422 -33.36 -7.79 -17.93
CA GLU A 422 -33.93 -8.63 -16.89
C GLU A 422 -34.19 -10.03 -17.41
N GLY A 423 -33.52 -10.99 -16.83
CA GLY A 423 -33.66 -12.39 -17.19
C GLY A 423 -34.39 -13.23 -16.14
N ASN A 424 -34.70 -12.64 -14.98
CA ASN A 424 -35.48 -13.32 -13.94
C ASN A 424 -36.94 -13.55 -14.37
N VAL A 425 -37.51 -14.61 -13.85
CA VAL A 425 -38.92 -14.96 -14.13
C VAL A 425 -39.67 -15.13 -12.82
N ILE A 426 -40.69 -14.31 -12.61
CA ILE A 426 -41.59 -14.37 -11.44
C ILE A 426 -42.98 -14.78 -11.90
N THR A 427 -43.62 -15.66 -11.14
CA THR A 427 -45.01 -16.11 -11.37
C THR A 427 -45.87 -15.81 -10.13
N ALA A 428 -47.20 -15.73 -10.31
CA ALA A 428 -48.13 -15.54 -9.19
C ALA A 428 -47.99 -16.62 -8.11
N ALA A 429 -47.72 -17.86 -8.52
CA ALA A 429 -47.48 -18.97 -7.59
C ALA A 429 -46.21 -18.70 -6.72
N LEU A 430 -45.16 -18.14 -7.31
CA LEU A 430 -43.92 -17.80 -6.60
C LEU A 430 -44.09 -16.63 -5.62
N ILE A 431 -44.91 -15.63 -6.01
CA ILE A 431 -45.28 -14.52 -5.12
C ILE A 431 -46.03 -15.05 -3.91
N ASN A 432 -47.03 -15.94 -4.12
CA ASN A 432 -47.77 -16.57 -3.03
C ASN A 432 -46.88 -17.42 -2.11
N GLN A 433 -45.92 -18.14 -2.68
CA GLN A 433 -44.94 -18.91 -1.88
C GLN A 433 -44.08 -18.01 -1.02
N ALA A 434 -43.58 -16.89 -1.56
CA ALA A 434 -42.79 -15.92 -0.80
C ALA A 434 -43.62 -15.29 0.33
N SER A 435 -44.84 -14.86 0.03
CA SER A 435 -45.75 -14.28 1.02
C SER A 435 -46.09 -15.26 2.15
N ALA A 436 -46.26 -16.56 1.85
CA ALA A 436 -46.45 -17.60 2.88
C ALA A 436 -45.26 -17.75 3.85
N LYS A 437 -44.10 -17.27 3.48
CA LYS A 437 -42.89 -17.19 4.30
C LYS A 437 -42.64 -15.80 4.90
N HIS A 438 -43.57 -14.87 4.75
CA HIS A 438 -43.51 -13.48 5.14
C HIS A 438 -42.36 -12.72 4.40
N TRP A 439 -42.32 -12.89 3.07
CA TRP A 439 -41.45 -12.12 2.17
C TRP A 439 -42.26 -11.34 1.17
N ASP A 440 -41.98 -10.02 1.05
CA ASP A 440 -42.48 -9.18 -0.02
C ASP A 440 -41.50 -9.18 -1.19
N LEU A 441 -42.00 -9.56 -2.38
CA LEU A 441 -41.23 -9.44 -3.62
C LEU A 441 -41.52 -8.08 -4.24
N TYR A 442 -40.47 -7.38 -4.66
CA TYR A 442 -40.53 -6.05 -5.25
C TYR A 442 -40.10 -6.09 -6.72
N HIS A 443 -40.77 -5.30 -7.56
CA HIS A 443 -40.33 -4.95 -8.90
C HIS A 443 -40.13 -3.44 -9.05
N TYR A 444 -39.26 -3.02 -9.94
CA TYR A 444 -39.08 -1.61 -10.25
C TYR A 444 -40.07 -1.20 -11.33
N ASN A 445 -40.90 -0.22 -11.03
CA ASN A 445 -41.90 0.31 -11.95
C ASN A 445 -41.44 1.67 -12.49
N TRP A 446 -41.15 1.74 -13.80
CA TRP A 446 -40.67 2.97 -14.45
C TRP A 446 -41.70 4.11 -14.47
N SER A 447 -43.02 3.79 -14.48
CA SER A 447 -44.05 4.82 -14.54
C SER A 447 -44.09 5.72 -13.32
N ASN A 448 -43.66 5.23 -12.16
CA ASN A 448 -43.55 5.99 -10.92
C ASN A 448 -42.11 6.06 -10.37
N SER A 449 -41.14 5.51 -11.11
CA SER A 449 -39.70 5.49 -10.76
C SER A 449 -39.45 4.94 -9.35
N SER A 450 -40.16 3.88 -8.96
CA SER A 450 -40.02 3.31 -7.62
C SER A 450 -40.14 1.80 -7.60
N TRP A 451 -39.62 1.20 -6.53
CA TRP A 451 -39.84 -0.19 -6.18
C TRP A 451 -41.20 -0.36 -5.56
N VAL A 452 -42.01 -1.23 -6.14
CA VAL A 452 -43.36 -1.53 -5.67
C VAL A 452 -43.52 -3.03 -5.38
N PRO A 453 -44.30 -3.42 -4.34
CA PRO A 453 -44.57 -4.82 -4.08
C PRO A 453 -45.36 -5.47 -5.22
N TYR A 454 -45.01 -6.70 -5.57
CA TYR A 454 -45.85 -7.51 -6.42
C TYR A 454 -47.19 -7.82 -5.72
N THR A 455 -48.30 -7.37 -6.31
CA THR A 455 -49.64 -7.62 -5.77
C THR A 455 -50.35 -8.80 -6.45
N GLY A 456 -49.66 -9.51 -7.31
CA GLY A 456 -50.19 -10.66 -8.01
C GLY A 456 -51.15 -10.33 -9.19
N SER A 457 -51.36 -9.03 -9.46
CA SER A 457 -52.33 -8.60 -10.49
C SER A 457 -51.71 -7.85 -11.68
N SER A 458 -50.37 -7.64 -11.71
CA SER A 458 -49.74 -6.90 -12.80
C SER A 458 -48.88 -7.77 -13.69
N THR A 459 -49.16 -7.74 -14.92
CA THR A 459 -48.42 -8.11 -16.14
C THR A 459 -47.05 -8.74 -15.90
N MET A 460 -47.07 -10.05 -15.68
CA MET A 460 -45.85 -10.83 -15.84
C MET A 460 -45.42 -10.79 -17.31
N ARG A 461 -44.11 -10.66 -17.56
CA ARG A 461 -43.59 -10.76 -18.92
C ARG A 461 -44.01 -12.11 -19.51
N GLY A 462 -44.90 -12.08 -20.50
CA GLY A 462 -45.46 -13.27 -21.14
C GLY A 462 -46.80 -13.72 -20.60
N ASP A 463 -47.33 -13.16 -19.52
CA ASP A 463 -48.69 -13.34 -19.06
C ASP A 463 -49.60 -12.31 -19.79
N VAL A 464 -50.00 -12.65 -20.99
CA VAL A 464 -50.78 -11.74 -21.86
C VAL A 464 -52.22 -11.67 -21.47
N ASN A 465 -52.77 -12.73 -20.90
CA ASN A 465 -54.15 -12.82 -20.51
C ASN A 465 -54.42 -12.40 -19.05
N GLY A 466 -53.35 -12.14 -18.26
CA GLY A 466 -53.47 -11.66 -16.89
C GLY A 466 -53.93 -12.71 -15.89
N ASP A 467 -53.83 -14.00 -16.22
CA ASP A 467 -54.29 -15.10 -15.35
C ASP A 467 -53.23 -15.50 -14.29
N GLY A 468 -52.09 -14.88 -14.29
CA GLY A 468 -51.02 -15.13 -13.33
C GLY A 468 -50.12 -16.32 -13.67
N SER A 469 -50.15 -16.81 -14.88
CA SER A 469 -49.35 -17.95 -15.35
C SER A 469 -48.84 -17.69 -16.77
N VAL A 470 -47.57 -17.88 -17.03
CA VAL A 470 -47.02 -17.82 -18.40
C VAL A 470 -47.12 -19.21 -19.04
N ASN A 471 -48.07 -19.40 -19.94
CA ASN A 471 -48.35 -20.69 -20.56
C ASN A 471 -48.94 -20.52 -21.99
N ILE A 472 -49.45 -21.61 -22.58
CA ILE A 472 -49.99 -21.58 -23.92
C ILE A 472 -51.25 -20.70 -24.08
N SER A 473 -52.00 -20.44 -23.00
CA SER A 473 -53.15 -19.53 -23.05
C SER A 473 -52.73 -18.08 -23.31
N ASP A 474 -51.54 -17.66 -22.88
CA ASP A 474 -50.96 -16.35 -23.18
C ASP A 474 -50.61 -16.20 -24.64
N VAL A 475 -50.10 -17.27 -25.23
CA VAL A 475 -49.80 -17.28 -26.67
C VAL A 475 -51.12 -17.16 -27.46
N THR A 476 -52.19 -17.81 -26.99
CA THR A 476 -53.50 -17.71 -27.60
C THR A 476 -54.06 -16.29 -27.44
N ALA A 477 -53.99 -15.71 -26.24
CA ALA A 477 -54.40 -14.34 -25.97
C ALA A 477 -53.63 -13.30 -26.80
N LEU A 478 -52.32 -13.50 -26.97
CA LEU A 478 -51.50 -12.66 -27.83
C LEU A 478 -51.90 -12.76 -29.30
N ILE A 479 -52.17 -13.96 -29.78
CA ILE A 479 -52.65 -14.20 -31.14
C ILE A 479 -54.02 -13.52 -31.36
N ASP A 480 -54.94 -13.68 -30.42
CA ASP A 480 -56.25 -13.06 -30.48
C ASP A 480 -56.17 -11.52 -30.45
N TYR A 481 -55.28 -10.97 -29.62
CA TYR A 481 -55.02 -9.54 -29.55
C TYR A 481 -54.47 -8.99 -30.87
N LEU A 482 -53.51 -9.69 -31.47
CA LEU A 482 -52.91 -9.33 -32.77
C LEU A 482 -53.89 -9.48 -33.92
N LEU A 483 -54.73 -10.54 -33.91
CA LEU A 483 -55.78 -10.76 -34.89
C LEU A 483 -56.95 -9.73 -34.82
N ALA A 484 -57.13 -9.13 -33.63
CA ALA A 484 -58.12 -8.04 -33.45
C ALA A 484 -57.63 -6.69 -34.04
N GLY A 485 -56.39 -6.63 -34.59
CA GLY A 485 -55.85 -5.43 -35.23
C GLY A 485 -55.25 -4.42 -34.25
N ASN A 486 -54.95 -4.81 -33.03
CA ASN A 486 -54.27 -3.98 -32.02
C ASN A 486 -52.76 -4.06 -32.20
N TRP A 487 -52.22 -3.26 -33.11
CA TRP A 487 -50.77 -3.16 -33.39
C TRP A 487 -50.14 -2.00 -32.66
#